data_88dccec14e29723313dd5ffaf3a3bd9c
#
_entry.id   88dccec14e29723313dd5ffaf3a3bd9c
#
_cell.length_a   1.000
_cell.length_b   1.000
_cell.length_c   1.000
_cell.angle_alpha   90.00
_cell.angle_beta   90.00
_cell.angle_gamma   90.00
#
_symmetry.space_group_name_H-M   'P 1'
#
loop_
_entity.id
_entity.type
_entity.pdbx_description
1 polymer ?
#
loop_
_entity_poly.entity_id
_entity_poly.type
_entity_poly.pdbx_seq_one_letter_code
_entity_poly.pdbx_strand_id
1 'polypeptide(L)'
;MADESGKKIELTIGDDILHFTVGLAAYNNCLNAMTESNKVAPSFNFAMSTVHPDDKETLTKWLDQGLATDIAGHLMTEFRPKVQITVKA
;
A
#
# COMPACT_ATOMS: atom_id res chain seq x y z
N MET A 1 14.06 -12.72 -1.39
CA MET A 1 13.43 -13.33 -0.25
C MET A 1 12.19 -12.56 0.17
N ALA A 2 11.12 -13.26 0.37
CA ALA A 2 9.90 -12.59 0.80
C ALA A 2 10.13 -11.93 2.15
N ASP A 3 9.53 -10.78 2.32
CA ASP A 3 9.62 -10.05 3.56
C ASP A 3 8.63 -10.67 4.54
N GLU A 4 9.11 -11.66 5.30
CA GLU A 4 8.25 -12.36 6.24
C GLU A 4 7.86 -11.50 7.42
N SER A 5 8.58 -10.40 7.63
CA SER A 5 8.21 -9.48 8.70
C SER A 5 7.16 -8.47 8.24
N GLY A 6 6.78 -8.51 6.97
CA GLY A 6 5.76 -7.62 6.47
C GLY A 6 4.39 -7.95 7.03
N LYS A 7 3.55 -6.92 7.08
CA LYS A 7 2.18 -7.09 7.55
C LYS A 7 1.31 -7.53 6.38
N LYS A 8 0.52 -8.57 6.60
CA LYS A 8 -0.40 -9.06 5.58
C LYS A 8 -1.69 -8.28 5.66
N ILE A 9 -2.08 -7.72 4.52
CA ILE A 9 -3.25 -6.86 4.44
C ILE A 9 -4.13 -7.37 3.32
N GLU A 10 -5.41 -7.46 3.58
CA GLU A 10 -6.40 -7.88 2.61
C GLU A 10 -7.30 -6.70 2.32
N LEU A 11 -7.41 -6.33 1.05
CA LEU A 11 -8.30 -5.24 0.63
C LEU A 11 -9.41 -5.79 -0.23
N THR A 12 -10.63 -5.32 0.01
CA THR A 12 -11.74 -5.59 -0.87
C THR A 12 -11.94 -4.36 -1.74
N ILE A 13 -11.80 -4.53 -3.04
CA ILE A 13 -12.01 -3.45 -4.00
C ILE A 13 -13.12 -3.89 -4.93
N GLY A 14 -14.27 -3.23 -4.84
CA GLY A 14 -15.43 -3.71 -5.57
C GLY A 14 -15.77 -5.12 -5.12
N ASP A 15 -15.79 -6.06 -6.06
CA ASP A 15 -16.08 -7.46 -5.76
C ASP A 15 -14.81 -8.30 -5.61
N ASP A 16 -13.64 -7.68 -5.72
CA ASP A 16 -12.39 -8.40 -5.71
C ASP A 16 -11.71 -8.29 -4.35
N ILE A 17 -11.11 -9.39 -3.92
CA ILE A 17 -10.33 -9.42 -2.69
C ILE A 17 -8.87 -9.59 -3.09
N LEU A 18 -8.04 -8.64 -2.69
CA LEU A 18 -6.62 -8.65 -3.04
C LEU A 18 -5.77 -8.75 -1.78
N HIS A 19 -4.65 -9.43 -1.91
CA HIS A 19 -3.76 -9.71 -0.77
C HIS A 19 -2.44 -8.98 -0.96
N PHE A 20 -1.97 -8.35 0.11
CA PHE A 20 -0.74 -7.57 0.10
C PHE A 20 0.12 -7.98 1.29
N THR A 21 1.43 -7.83 1.12
CA THR A 21 2.36 -7.95 2.24
C THR A 21 3.20 -6.69 2.24
N VAL A 22 3.02 -5.87 3.26
CA VAL A 22 3.66 -4.55 3.33
C VAL A 22 4.72 -4.57 4.43
N GLY A 23 5.97 -4.35 4.02
CA GLY A 23 7.07 -4.20 4.96
C GLY A 23 7.43 -2.74 5.13
N LEU A 24 8.25 -2.46 6.14
CA LEU A 24 8.63 -1.10 6.47
C LEU A 24 9.41 -0.44 5.34
N ALA A 25 10.26 -1.20 4.65
CA ALA A 25 11.06 -0.62 3.56
C ALA A 25 10.16 -0.12 2.45
N ALA A 26 9.16 -0.90 2.04
CA ALA A 26 8.25 -0.49 0.99
C ALA A 26 7.44 0.73 1.43
N TYR A 27 6.98 0.73 2.68
CA TYR A 27 6.23 1.84 3.22
C TYR A 27 7.05 3.14 3.19
N ASN A 28 8.29 3.06 3.68
CA ASN A 28 9.16 4.23 3.73
C ASN A 28 9.54 4.70 2.33
N ASN A 29 9.79 3.78 1.40
CA ASN A 29 10.12 4.15 0.04
C ASN A 29 8.98 4.93 -0.62
N CYS A 30 7.75 4.51 -0.35
CA CYS A 30 6.60 5.22 -0.89
C CYS A 30 6.50 6.62 -0.33
N LEU A 31 6.64 6.77 0.98
CA LEU A 31 6.59 8.09 1.61
C LEU A 31 7.69 8.99 1.08
N ASN A 32 8.89 8.47 0.95
CA ASN A 32 10.03 9.27 0.51
C ASN A 32 9.89 9.70 -0.94
N ALA A 33 9.18 8.94 -1.75
CA ALA A 33 9.02 9.25 -3.16
C ALA A 33 7.85 10.21 -3.43
N MET A 34 6.93 10.32 -2.49
CA MET A 34 5.77 11.19 -2.66
C MET A 34 6.12 12.65 -2.51
N THR A 35 5.60 13.47 -3.42
CA THR A 35 5.70 14.93 -3.33
C THR A 35 4.31 15.49 -3.58
N GLU A 36 4.15 16.81 -3.40
CA GLU A 36 2.86 17.44 -3.65
C GLU A 36 2.38 17.26 -5.08
N SER A 37 3.32 17.24 -6.02
CA SER A 37 2.98 17.14 -7.43
C SER A 37 3.15 15.72 -7.99
N ASN A 38 3.60 14.77 -7.18
CA ASN A 38 3.84 13.42 -7.67
C ASN A 38 3.43 12.40 -6.61
N LYS A 39 2.17 12.02 -6.63
CA LYS A 39 1.65 11.03 -5.70
C LYS A 39 1.22 9.74 -6.39
N VAL A 40 0.88 9.84 -7.67
CA VAL A 40 0.33 8.69 -8.38
C VAL A 40 1.39 7.63 -8.64
N ALA A 41 2.55 8.02 -9.16
CA ALA A 41 3.59 7.05 -9.48
C ALA A 41 4.10 6.32 -8.24
N PRO A 42 4.43 7.00 -7.14
CA PRO A 42 4.82 6.28 -5.93
C PRO A 42 3.73 5.38 -5.39
N SER A 43 2.47 5.80 -5.46
CA SER A 43 1.35 4.99 -4.99
C SER A 43 1.19 3.73 -5.83
N PHE A 44 1.27 3.89 -7.15
CA PHE A 44 1.20 2.78 -8.08
C PHE A 44 2.31 1.76 -7.79
N ASN A 45 3.53 2.26 -7.67
CA ASN A 45 4.69 1.39 -7.43
C ASN A 45 4.58 0.67 -6.09
N PHE A 46 4.09 1.38 -5.06
CA PHE A 46 3.92 0.79 -3.74
C PHE A 46 2.93 -0.36 -3.78
N ALA A 47 1.78 -0.15 -4.41
CA ALA A 47 0.77 -1.19 -4.50
C ALA A 47 1.30 -2.39 -5.29
N MET A 48 1.94 -2.13 -6.43
CA MET A 48 2.43 -3.21 -7.28
C MET A 48 3.56 -4.01 -6.65
N SER A 49 4.37 -3.37 -5.79
CA SER A 49 5.49 -4.06 -5.16
C SER A 49 5.07 -4.89 -3.96
N THR A 50 3.86 -4.67 -3.44
CA THR A 50 3.41 -5.34 -2.22
C THR A 50 2.30 -6.36 -2.46
N VAL A 51 1.66 -6.32 -3.61
CA VAL A 51 0.55 -7.20 -3.91
C VAL A 51 1.04 -8.64 -4.14
N HIS A 52 0.21 -9.60 -3.73
CA HIS A 52 0.49 -10.99 -4.01
C HIS A 52 0.54 -11.21 -5.54
N PRO A 53 1.49 -12.01 -6.04
CA PRO A 53 1.62 -12.20 -7.49
C PRO A 53 0.34 -12.65 -8.18
N ASP A 54 -0.48 -13.46 -7.52
CA ASP A 54 -1.71 -13.95 -8.11
C ASP A 54 -2.75 -12.85 -8.30
N ASP A 55 -2.62 -11.75 -7.57
CA ASP A 55 -3.58 -10.64 -7.61
C ASP A 55 -3.10 -9.47 -8.45
N LYS A 56 -1.93 -9.59 -9.06
CA LYS A 56 -1.32 -8.48 -9.77
C LYS A 56 -2.16 -7.99 -10.93
N GLU A 57 -2.70 -8.91 -11.70
CA GLU A 57 -3.48 -8.55 -12.86
C GLU A 57 -4.79 -7.84 -12.44
N THR A 58 -5.43 -8.35 -11.41
CA THR A 58 -6.64 -7.73 -10.89
C THR A 58 -6.33 -6.35 -10.35
N LEU A 59 -5.23 -6.21 -9.62
CA LEU A 59 -4.83 -4.92 -9.09
C LEU A 59 -4.60 -3.91 -10.21
N THR A 60 -3.94 -4.33 -11.29
CA THR A 60 -3.64 -3.43 -12.39
C THR A 60 -4.92 -2.84 -12.98
N LYS A 61 -5.97 -3.65 -13.09
CA LYS A 61 -7.25 -3.16 -13.60
C LYS A 61 -7.81 -2.04 -12.73
N TRP A 62 -7.69 -2.16 -11.42
CA TRP A 62 -8.17 -1.13 -10.52
C TRP A 62 -7.28 0.11 -10.54
N LEU A 63 -5.96 -0.09 -10.61
CA LEU A 63 -5.03 1.03 -10.70
C LEU A 63 -5.27 1.85 -11.97
N ASP A 64 -5.61 1.18 -13.06
CA ASP A 64 -5.86 1.86 -14.32
C ASP A 64 -7.14 2.70 -14.28
N GLN A 65 -7.97 2.51 -13.26
CA GLN A 65 -9.17 3.30 -13.09
C GLN A 65 -8.97 4.52 -12.19
N GLY A 66 -7.72 4.82 -11.86
CA GLY A 66 -7.41 6.03 -11.10
C GLY A 66 -7.42 5.84 -9.60
N LEU A 67 -7.31 4.61 -9.12
CA LEU A 67 -7.39 4.33 -7.70
C LEU A 67 -6.04 4.15 -7.01
N ALA A 68 -4.95 4.52 -7.69
CA ALA A 68 -3.62 4.28 -7.12
C ALA A 68 -3.43 4.91 -5.75
N THR A 69 -3.77 6.20 -5.62
CA THR A 69 -3.58 6.88 -4.34
C THR A 69 -4.55 6.37 -3.28
N ASP A 70 -5.76 5.99 -3.68
CA ASP A 70 -6.73 5.44 -2.72
C ASP A 70 -6.26 4.10 -2.18
N ILE A 71 -5.80 3.23 -3.06
CA ILE A 71 -5.33 1.91 -2.64
C ILE A 71 -4.11 2.04 -1.75
N ALA A 72 -3.14 2.87 -2.16
CA ALA A 72 -1.95 3.09 -1.35
C ALA A 72 -2.30 3.67 0.01
N GLY A 73 -3.24 4.61 0.04
CA GLY A 73 -3.67 5.22 1.30
C GLY A 73 -4.24 4.20 2.26
N HIS A 74 -5.07 3.29 1.76
CA HIS A 74 -5.62 2.23 2.61
C HIS A 74 -4.53 1.29 3.11
N LEU A 75 -3.57 0.93 2.24
CA LEU A 75 -2.49 0.06 2.65
C LEU A 75 -1.63 0.72 3.73
N MET A 76 -1.33 1.99 3.58
CA MET A 76 -0.53 2.70 4.56
C MET A 76 -1.25 2.81 5.89
N THR A 77 -2.55 3.08 5.86
CA THR A 77 -3.34 3.18 7.08
C THR A 77 -3.38 1.84 7.81
N GLU A 78 -3.56 0.75 7.07
CA GLU A 78 -3.61 -0.56 7.70
C GLU A 78 -2.24 -1.03 8.18
N PHE A 79 -1.18 -0.58 7.52
CA PHE A 79 0.17 -0.97 7.91
C PHE A 79 0.56 -0.36 9.27
N ARG A 80 0.16 0.89 9.50
CA ARG A 80 0.56 1.58 10.72
C ARG A 80 -0.20 1.03 11.92
N PRO A 81 0.49 0.87 13.06
CA PRO A 81 -0.20 0.41 14.26
C PRO A 81 -1.17 1.49 14.75
N LYS A 82 -2.24 1.02 15.37
CA LYS A 82 -3.24 1.93 15.92
C LYS A 82 -2.90 2.25 17.36
N VAL A 83 -1.95 3.16 17.54
CA VAL A 83 -1.48 3.56 18.86
C VAL A 83 -1.67 5.06 19.01
N GLN A 84 -1.89 5.48 20.22
CA GLN A 84 -1.99 6.89 20.54
C GLN A 84 -0.59 7.40 20.89
N ILE A 85 -0.20 8.48 20.23
CA ILE A 85 1.09 9.10 20.48
C ILE A 85 0.84 10.45 21.12
N THR A 86 1.37 10.64 22.32
CA THR A 86 1.22 11.89 23.04
C THR A 86 2.57 12.42 23.44
N VAL A 87 2.66 13.74 23.54
CA VAL A 87 3.89 14.38 23.99
C VAL A 87 3.82 14.50 25.50
N LYS A 88 4.86 14.01 26.15
CA LYS A 88 4.94 14.13 27.59
C LYS A 88 5.39 15.54 27.93
N ALA A 89 4.59 16.24 28.69
CA ALA A 89 4.89 17.62 29.09
C ALA A 89 5.81 17.67 30.30
#